data_a59a446bc37ea4eb4ecb352e8539b17c
#
_entry.id   a59a446bc37ea4eb4ecb352e8539b17c
#
_cell.length_a   1.000
_cell.length_b   1.000
_cell.length_c   1.000
_cell.angle_alpha   90.00
_cell.angle_beta   90.00
_cell.angle_gamma   90.00
#
_symmetry.space_group_name_H-M   'P 1'
#
loop_
_entity.id
_entity.type
_entity.pdbx_description
1 polymer ?
#
loop_
_entity_poly.entity_id
_entity_poly.type
_entity_poly.pdbx_seq_one_letter_code
_entity_poly.pdbx_strand_id
1 'polypeptide(L)'
;MIDPGHSPAIRGIDPVTGLDVSGYENEPEMRDVFAVAELVKAQLQAAGYRVIMTKATVDTPVLLNQIAATANNAHAALALSIHDQAGSNGGIGFNQGNNVVYYQSVGDYRVAGNGQETVFTDGKVAALSQKYGQIFRAQRAKAESHAVTLQGDVGYDLGTRGLDSGNIWLVQLLARVPWIYNEAGGNSAGRAGLSAADKAKYADGLIASVEACIPLPR
;
A
#
# COMPACT_ATOMS: atom_id res chain seq x y z
N MET A 1 -7.78 -1.53 7.91
CA MET A 1 -6.45 -2.09 8.25
C MET A 1 -5.37 -1.24 7.61
N ILE A 2 -4.22 -1.09 8.28
CA ILE A 2 -3.07 -0.32 7.78
C ILE A 2 -1.86 -1.26 7.64
N ASP A 3 -1.22 -1.19 6.49
CA ASP A 3 -0.02 -1.92 6.13
C ASP A 3 1.11 -0.92 5.87
N PRO A 4 1.99 -0.65 6.84
CA PRO A 4 3.22 0.11 6.58
C PRO A 4 4.15 -0.73 5.72
N GLY A 5 4.54 -0.20 4.57
CA GLY A 5 5.34 -0.93 3.58
C GLY A 5 6.64 -1.52 4.10
N HIS A 6 7.14 -2.50 3.36
CA HIS A 6 8.37 -3.23 3.64
C HIS A 6 8.41 -3.93 5.01
N SER A 7 9.38 -4.76 5.23
CA SER A 7 9.71 -5.40 6.52
C SER A 7 11.16 -5.85 6.49
N PRO A 8 11.78 -6.20 7.61
CA PRO A 8 13.04 -6.93 7.60
C PRO A 8 12.96 -8.13 6.65
N ALA A 9 14.07 -8.42 5.98
CA ALA A 9 14.11 -9.45 4.96
C ALA A 9 13.67 -10.82 5.52
N ILE A 10 12.64 -11.40 4.91
CA ILE A 10 12.13 -12.73 5.20
C ILE A 10 11.78 -13.43 3.88
N ARG A 11 12.06 -14.73 3.78
CA ARG A 11 11.80 -15.51 2.57
C ARG A 11 10.61 -16.44 2.76
N GLY A 12 9.78 -16.52 1.72
CA GLY A 12 8.65 -17.44 1.71
C GLY A 12 8.03 -17.61 0.32
N ILE A 13 7.51 -18.81 0.10
CA ILE A 13 6.69 -19.13 -1.07
C ILE A 13 5.28 -19.43 -0.57
N ASP A 14 4.28 -18.86 -1.19
CA ASP A 14 2.90 -19.17 -0.87
C ASP A 14 2.54 -20.58 -1.32
N PRO A 15 2.09 -21.46 -0.40
CA PRO A 15 1.87 -22.86 -0.73
C PRO A 15 0.67 -23.10 -1.66
N VAL A 16 -0.20 -22.11 -1.82
CA VAL A 16 -1.40 -22.25 -2.66
C VAL A 16 -1.13 -21.76 -4.08
N THR A 17 -0.49 -20.59 -4.19
CA THR A 17 -0.28 -19.93 -5.48
C THR A 17 1.10 -20.17 -6.07
N GLY A 18 2.06 -20.64 -5.27
CA GLY A 18 3.46 -20.77 -5.66
C GLY A 18 4.21 -19.43 -5.77
N LEU A 19 3.56 -18.30 -5.48
CA LEU A 19 4.14 -16.97 -5.57
C LEU A 19 5.19 -16.72 -4.49
N ASP A 20 6.22 -15.96 -4.82
CA ASP A 20 7.21 -15.47 -3.86
C ASP A 20 6.57 -14.38 -2.98
N VAL A 21 6.30 -14.72 -1.73
CA VAL A 21 5.68 -13.83 -0.73
C VAL A 21 6.69 -13.23 0.23
N SER A 22 7.94 -13.21 -0.15
CA SER A 22 9.04 -12.67 0.65
C SER A 22 8.81 -11.20 1.01
N GLY A 23 9.19 -10.83 2.23
CA GLY A 23 9.30 -9.44 2.66
C GLY A 23 10.63 -8.84 2.21
N TYR A 24 10.59 -7.61 1.77
CA TYR A 24 11.75 -6.86 1.30
C TYR A 24 12.11 -5.73 2.27
N GLU A 25 13.39 -5.68 2.63
CA GLU A 25 13.93 -4.64 3.46
C GLU A 25 14.29 -3.40 2.63
N ASN A 26 13.76 -2.26 3.07
CA ASN A 26 14.19 -0.93 2.67
C ASN A 26 14.11 -0.04 3.93
N GLU A 27 15.17 -0.07 4.74
CA GLU A 27 15.16 0.53 6.08
C GLU A 27 14.73 2.01 6.10
N PRO A 28 15.21 2.89 5.21
CA PRO A 28 14.77 4.29 5.20
C PRO A 28 13.26 4.43 4.99
N GLU A 29 12.70 3.72 4.01
CA GLU A 29 11.27 3.73 3.74
C GLU A 29 10.47 3.10 4.88
N MET A 30 10.92 1.96 5.42
CA MET A 30 10.26 1.28 6.54
C MET A 30 10.03 2.23 7.72
N ARG A 31 11.02 3.04 8.08
CA ARG A 31 10.91 4.01 9.18
C ARG A 31 9.95 5.13 8.86
N ASP A 32 10.00 5.65 7.65
CA ASP A 32 9.13 6.74 7.21
C ASP A 32 7.67 6.32 7.18
N VAL A 33 7.37 5.24 6.50
CA VAL A 33 5.98 4.77 6.32
C VAL A 33 5.39 4.23 7.62
N PHE A 34 6.21 3.65 8.50
CA PHE A 34 5.75 3.24 9.83
C PHE A 34 5.37 4.45 10.69
N ALA A 35 6.16 5.53 10.63
CA ALA A 35 5.83 6.79 11.33
C ALA A 35 4.52 7.41 10.77
N VAL A 36 4.31 7.41 9.46
CA VAL A 36 3.04 7.84 8.85
C VAL A 36 1.89 6.96 9.31
N ALA A 37 2.08 5.63 9.31
CA ALA A 37 1.04 4.68 9.75
C ALA A 37 0.62 4.87 11.20
N GLU A 38 1.56 5.16 12.10
CA GLU A 38 1.24 5.47 13.50
C GLU A 38 0.43 6.77 13.65
N LEU A 39 0.73 7.81 12.86
CA LEU A 39 -0.09 9.03 12.81
C LEU A 39 -1.51 8.73 12.34
N VAL A 40 -1.65 7.99 11.23
CA VAL A 40 -2.96 7.59 10.68
C VAL A 40 -3.74 6.76 11.67
N LYS A 41 -3.10 5.75 12.29
CA LYS A 41 -3.72 4.88 13.30
C LYS A 41 -4.24 5.69 14.49
N ALA A 42 -3.40 6.56 15.06
CA ALA A 42 -3.77 7.34 16.24
C ALA A 42 -4.98 8.23 15.99
N GLN A 43 -5.01 8.94 14.87
CA GLN A 43 -6.12 9.83 14.53
C GLN A 43 -7.40 9.07 14.18
N LEU A 44 -7.32 7.99 13.40
CA LEU A 44 -8.49 7.16 13.09
C LEU A 44 -9.08 6.49 14.34
N GLN A 45 -8.23 6.03 15.27
CA GLN A 45 -8.69 5.48 16.54
C GLN A 45 -9.36 6.55 17.41
N ALA A 46 -8.81 7.76 17.47
CA ALA A 46 -9.43 8.89 18.18
C ALA A 46 -10.79 9.29 17.56
N ALA A 47 -10.94 9.11 16.24
CA ALA A 47 -12.20 9.33 15.55
C ALA A 47 -13.22 8.18 15.74
N GLY A 48 -12.82 7.05 16.36
CA GLY A 48 -13.72 5.92 16.66
C GLY A 48 -13.59 4.72 15.72
N TYR A 49 -12.62 4.71 14.79
CA TYR A 49 -12.38 3.55 13.94
C TYR A 49 -11.66 2.43 14.68
N ARG A 50 -12.04 1.18 14.37
CA ARG A 50 -11.22 0.02 14.71
C ARG A 50 -10.08 -0.10 13.71
N VAL A 51 -8.85 0.13 14.16
CA VAL A 51 -7.66 0.07 13.32
C VAL A 51 -6.81 -1.15 13.68
N ILE A 52 -6.38 -1.89 12.67
CA ILE A 52 -5.48 -3.05 12.76
C ILE A 52 -4.23 -2.71 11.94
N MET A 53 -3.05 -2.93 12.51
CA MET A 53 -1.77 -2.84 11.82
C MET A 53 -1.33 -4.25 11.40
N THR A 54 -0.63 -4.37 10.28
CA THR A 54 -0.09 -5.66 9.80
C THR A 54 1.13 -6.10 10.58
N LYS A 55 1.83 -5.17 11.21
CA LYS A 55 2.99 -5.41 12.06
C LYS A 55 2.99 -4.49 13.28
N ALA A 56 3.53 -5.01 14.38
CA ALA A 56 3.52 -4.31 15.67
C ALA A 56 4.63 -3.24 15.77
N THR A 57 5.76 -3.47 15.12
CA THR A 57 6.93 -2.58 15.09
C THR A 57 7.51 -2.53 13.69
N VAL A 58 8.33 -1.53 13.42
CA VAL A 58 9.06 -1.39 12.15
C VAL A 58 9.91 -2.63 11.85
N ASP A 59 10.49 -3.25 12.88
CA ASP A 59 11.41 -4.38 12.76
C ASP A 59 10.72 -5.75 12.78
N THR A 60 9.39 -5.79 12.71
CA THR A 60 8.64 -7.06 12.65
C THR A 60 8.69 -7.64 11.24
N PRO A 61 9.35 -8.80 11.01
CA PRO A 61 9.32 -9.45 9.69
C PRO A 61 7.93 -10.02 9.42
N VAL A 62 7.43 -9.84 8.20
CA VAL A 62 6.12 -10.33 7.78
C VAL A 62 6.12 -10.72 6.30
N LEU A 63 5.52 -11.88 5.99
CA LEU A 63 5.32 -12.33 4.61
C LEU A 63 4.13 -11.61 3.96
N LEU A 64 4.19 -11.34 2.67
CA LEU A 64 3.14 -10.60 1.94
C LEU A 64 1.77 -11.30 1.98
N ASN A 65 1.75 -12.64 1.97
CA ASN A 65 0.49 -13.38 2.13
C ASN A 65 -0.09 -13.29 3.55
N GLN A 66 0.74 -13.16 4.59
CA GLN A 66 0.29 -12.91 5.96
C GLN A 66 -0.32 -11.51 6.11
N ILE A 67 0.24 -10.52 5.41
CA ILE A 67 -0.31 -9.17 5.32
C ILE A 67 -1.74 -9.23 4.73
N ALA A 68 -1.90 -9.86 3.57
CA ALA A 68 -3.22 -10.02 2.95
C ALA A 68 -4.19 -10.84 3.84
N ALA A 69 -3.69 -11.92 4.45
CA ALA A 69 -4.48 -12.76 5.36
C ALA A 69 -4.98 -11.98 6.58
N THR A 70 -4.19 -11.05 7.12
CA THR A 70 -4.61 -10.20 8.25
C THR A 70 -5.84 -9.38 7.89
N ALA A 71 -5.88 -8.76 6.70
CA ALA A 71 -7.04 -8.00 6.23
C ALA A 71 -8.26 -8.90 5.99
N ASN A 72 -8.04 -10.05 5.34
CA ASN A 72 -9.08 -10.99 5.00
C ASN A 72 -9.75 -11.58 6.26
N ASN A 73 -8.95 -12.03 7.24
CA ASN A 73 -9.45 -12.60 8.49
C ASN A 73 -10.17 -11.58 9.37
N ALA A 74 -9.74 -10.32 9.31
CA ALA A 74 -10.38 -9.24 10.03
C ALA A 74 -11.65 -8.73 9.32
N HIS A 75 -11.97 -9.21 8.11
CA HIS A 75 -13.04 -8.67 7.27
C HIS A 75 -12.95 -7.15 7.18
N ALA A 76 -11.76 -6.63 6.90
CA ALA A 76 -11.52 -5.20 6.90
C ALA A 76 -12.41 -4.49 5.85
N ALA A 77 -13.10 -3.44 6.26
CA ALA A 77 -13.90 -2.63 5.31
C ALA A 77 -13.02 -1.93 4.26
N LEU A 78 -11.76 -1.70 4.60
CA LEU A 78 -10.72 -1.17 3.74
C LEU A 78 -9.35 -1.57 4.29
N ALA A 79 -8.45 -1.97 3.41
CA ALA A 79 -7.03 -2.10 3.68
C ALA A 79 -6.25 -1.06 2.88
N LEU A 80 -5.20 -0.51 3.46
CA LEU A 80 -4.32 0.43 2.77
C LEU A 80 -2.86 0.11 3.05
N SER A 81 -2.03 0.05 2.01
CA SER A 81 -0.58 0.07 2.12
C SER A 81 -0.07 1.50 2.04
N ILE A 82 0.96 1.80 2.81
CA ILE A 82 1.64 3.10 2.86
C ILE A 82 3.09 2.87 2.47
N HIS A 83 3.48 3.46 1.34
CA HIS A 83 4.82 3.42 0.78
C HIS A 83 5.32 4.82 0.43
N ASP A 84 6.62 4.96 0.29
CA ASP A 84 7.27 6.13 -0.25
C ASP A 84 8.54 5.74 -1.05
N GLN A 85 9.30 6.72 -1.50
CA GLN A 85 10.50 6.51 -2.30
C GLN A 85 11.81 6.63 -1.50
N ALA A 86 11.75 6.56 -0.15
CA ALA A 86 12.96 6.62 0.67
C ALA A 86 13.91 5.47 0.33
N GLY A 87 15.19 5.75 0.31
CA GLY A 87 16.23 4.76 -0.02
C GLY A 87 16.29 4.38 -1.50
N SER A 88 15.36 4.80 -2.34
CA SER A 88 15.40 4.58 -3.79
C SER A 88 16.37 5.56 -4.48
N ASN A 89 16.72 5.27 -5.73
CA ASN A 89 17.60 6.15 -6.52
C ASN A 89 16.94 7.48 -6.94
N GLY A 90 15.66 7.66 -6.69
CA GLY A 90 14.87 8.78 -7.17
C GLY A 90 14.73 9.96 -6.22
N GLY A 91 15.13 9.83 -4.96
CA GLY A 91 14.91 10.88 -3.95
C GLY A 91 13.44 11.06 -3.58
N ILE A 92 13.15 11.96 -2.65
CA ILE A 92 11.86 12.03 -1.99
C ILE A 92 11.30 13.44 -1.91
N GLY A 93 10.02 13.51 -1.93
CA GLY A 93 9.15 14.67 -1.79
C GLY A 93 7.97 14.56 -2.74
N PHE A 94 6.93 15.30 -2.49
CA PHE A 94 5.74 15.28 -3.36
C PHE A 94 5.94 15.97 -4.71
N ASN A 95 7.12 16.51 -4.98
CA ASN A 95 7.36 17.45 -6.07
C ASN A 95 7.64 16.84 -7.42
N GLN A 96 7.95 15.54 -7.51
CA GLN A 96 8.31 14.93 -8.78
C GLN A 96 7.77 13.50 -8.91
N GLY A 97 6.78 13.33 -9.65
CA GLY A 97 6.26 12.07 -10.20
C GLY A 97 6.11 10.91 -9.25
N ASN A 98 5.49 9.93 -9.27
CA ASN A 98 5.27 8.75 -8.43
C ASN A 98 4.40 8.96 -7.19
N ASN A 99 3.75 10.11 -6.97
CA ASN A 99 2.60 10.16 -6.10
C ASN A 99 1.47 9.37 -6.75
N VAL A 100 1.32 8.12 -6.33
CA VAL A 100 0.40 7.19 -6.99
C VAL A 100 -0.49 6.50 -5.98
N VAL A 101 -1.71 6.25 -6.40
CA VAL A 101 -2.67 5.38 -5.72
C VAL A 101 -2.98 4.23 -6.67
N TYR A 102 -2.73 2.99 -6.25
CA TYR A 102 -3.08 1.80 -7.00
C TYR A 102 -4.33 1.15 -6.40
N TYR A 103 -5.20 0.66 -7.28
CA TYR A 103 -6.40 -0.08 -6.92
C TYR A 103 -6.46 -1.43 -7.63
N GLN A 104 -7.24 -2.38 -7.11
CA GLN A 104 -7.43 -3.71 -7.68
C GLN A 104 -8.37 -3.65 -8.88
N SER A 105 -8.03 -4.38 -9.94
CA SER A 105 -8.88 -4.54 -11.13
C SER A 105 -9.10 -6.03 -11.44
N VAL A 106 -10.25 -6.38 -11.98
CA VAL A 106 -10.49 -7.73 -12.50
C VAL A 106 -9.54 -7.98 -13.67
N GLY A 107 -8.87 -9.12 -13.64
CA GLY A 107 -7.87 -9.47 -14.65
C GLY A 107 -6.44 -9.14 -14.24
N ASP A 108 -6.22 -8.40 -13.14
CA ASP A 108 -4.88 -8.23 -12.57
C ASP A 108 -4.30 -9.61 -12.20
N TYR A 109 -3.01 -9.79 -12.42
CA TYR A 109 -2.40 -11.12 -12.30
C TYR A 109 -0.96 -11.10 -11.80
N ARG A 110 -0.51 -12.28 -11.35
CA ARG A 110 0.89 -12.62 -11.12
C ARG A 110 1.15 -14.06 -11.58
N VAL A 111 2.35 -14.28 -12.13
CA VAL A 111 2.82 -15.60 -12.54
C VAL A 111 3.99 -16.01 -11.67
N ALA A 112 3.85 -17.11 -10.96
CA ALA A 112 4.88 -17.68 -10.11
C ALA A 112 6.04 -18.26 -10.95
N GLY A 113 7.21 -18.44 -10.32
CA GLY A 113 8.39 -18.98 -10.99
C GLY A 113 8.19 -20.39 -11.59
N ASN A 114 7.19 -21.15 -11.15
CA ASN A 114 6.78 -22.44 -11.72
C ASN A 114 5.79 -22.31 -12.89
N GLY A 115 5.43 -21.08 -13.31
CA GLY A 115 4.48 -20.81 -14.38
C GLY A 115 3.01 -20.79 -13.97
N GLN A 116 2.69 -21.01 -12.69
CA GLN A 116 1.32 -20.92 -12.21
C GLN A 116 0.86 -19.46 -12.19
N GLU A 117 -0.26 -19.17 -12.86
CA GLU A 117 -0.89 -17.85 -12.86
C GLU A 117 -1.94 -17.75 -11.75
N THR A 118 -1.96 -16.62 -11.07
CA THR A 118 -3.00 -16.22 -10.12
C THR A 118 -3.61 -14.92 -10.61
N VAL A 119 -4.94 -14.92 -10.80
CA VAL A 119 -5.68 -13.77 -11.37
C VAL A 119 -6.67 -13.24 -10.34
N PHE A 120 -6.77 -11.92 -10.22
CA PHE A 120 -7.78 -11.27 -9.40
C PHE A 120 -9.14 -11.27 -10.10
N THR A 121 -10.15 -11.86 -9.48
CA THR A 121 -11.47 -12.12 -10.12
C THR A 121 -12.64 -11.49 -9.39
N ASP A 122 -12.46 -10.90 -8.19
CA ASP A 122 -13.57 -10.35 -7.41
C ASP A 122 -13.98 -8.96 -7.92
N GLY A 123 -15.01 -8.97 -8.79
CA GLY A 123 -15.55 -7.73 -9.37
C GLY A 123 -16.17 -6.76 -8.36
N LYS A 124 -16.67 -7.25 -7.21
CA LYS A 124 -17.22 -6.36 -6.17
C LYS A 124 -16.13 -5.64 -5.42
N VAL A 125 -15.09 -6.37 -5.06
CA VAL A 125 -13.89 -5.78 -4.42
C VAL A 125 -13.21 -4.82 -5.38
N ALA A 126 -13.03 -5.17 -6.66
CA ALA A 126 -12.46 -4.29 -7.68
C ALA A 126 -13.23 -2.97 -7.81
N ALA A 127 -14.57 -3.03 -7.92
CA ALA A 127 -15.39 -1.82 -8.05
C ALA A 127 -15.28 -0.91 -6.81
N LEU A 128 -15.25 -1.48 -5.60
CA LEU A 128 -15.02 -0.71 -4.37
C LEU A 128 -13.60 -0.14 -4.31
N SER A 129 -12.60 -0.93 -4.67
CA SER A 129 -11.21 -0.51 -4.70
C SER A 129 -11.01 0.67 -5.66
N GLN A 130 -11.56 0.60 -6.87
CA GLN A 130 -11.53 1.71 -7.82
C GLN A 130 -12.22 2.97 -7.28
N LYS A 131 -13.42 2.83 -6.71
CA LYS A 131 -14.15 3.94 -6.08
C LYS A 131 -13.32 4.59 -4.97
N TYR A 132 -12.76 3.79 -4.08
CA TYR A 132 -11.93 4.27 -2.98
C TYR A 132 -10.64 4.89 -3.50
N GLY A 133 -10.01 4.31 -4.51
CA GLY A 133 -8.84 4.87 -5.17
C GLY A 133 -9.05 6.30 -5.67
N GLN A 134 -10.21 6.58 -6.28
CA GLN A 134 -10.57 7.94 -6.70
C GLN A 134 -10.65 8.92 -5.53
N ILE A 135 -11.19 8.48 -4.40
CA ILE A 135 -11.28 9.28 -3.17
C ILE A 135 -9.89 9.54 -2.61
N PHE A 136 -9.06 8.49 -2.49
CA PHE A 136 -7.68 8.61 -2.01
C PHE A 136 -6.87 9.58 -2.86
N ARG A 137 -6.93 9.45 -4.19
CA ARG A 137 -6.30 10.41 -5.11
C ARG A 137 -6.70 11.84 -4.82
N ALA A 138 -7.99 12.11 -4.65
CA ALA A 138 -8.51 13.45 -4.47
C ALA A 138 -8.12 14.04 -3.10
N GLN A 139 -8.28 13.27 -2.02
CA GLN A 139 -7.98 13.74 -0.66
C GLN A 139 -6.47 13.91 -0.44
N ARG A 140 -5.66 12.97 -0.93
CA ARG A 140 -4.21 13.08 -0.89
C ARG A 140 -3.72 14.29 -1.67
N ALA A 141 -4.19 14.48 -2.92
CA ALA A 141 -3.80 15.64 -3.73
C ALA A 141 -4.11 16.97 -3.05
N LYS A 142 -5.25 17.05 -2.33
CA LYS A 142 -5.63 18.23 -1.55
C LYS A 142 -4.70 18.45 -0.35
N ALA A 143 -4.47 17.43 0.46
CA ALA A 143 -3.67 17.55 1.68
C ALA A 143 -2.18 17.79 1.38
N GLU A 144 -1.64 17.07 0.42
CA GLU A 144 -0.23 17.13 0.00
C GLU A 144 0.06 18.39 -0.84
N SER A 145 -0.99 19.04 -1.39
CA SER A 145 -0.88 20.17 -2.35
C SER A 145 -0.11 19.80 -3.62
N HIS A 146 -0.20 18.53 -4.04
CA HIS A 146 0.44 17.95 -5.23
C HIS A 146 -0.49 17.00 -5.97
N ALA A 147 -0.24 16.83 -7.26
CA ALA A 147 -0.98 15.85 -8.06
C ALA A 147 -0.69 14.43 -7.58
N VAL A 148 -1.75 13.63 -7.51
CA VAL A 148 -1.69 12.20 -7.23
C VAL A 148 -2.31 11.46 -8.42
N THR A 149 -1.57 10.48 -8.95
CA THR A 149 -2.04 9.65 -10.07
C THR A 149 -2.87 8.49 -9.52
N LEU A 150 -3.85 8.04 -10.28
CA LEU A 150 -4.62 6.84 -9.99
C LEU A 150 -4.35 5.79 -11.08
N GLN A 151 -3.99 4.57 -10.70
CA GLN A 151 -3.67 3.48 -11.62
C GLN A 151 -4.31 2.16 -11.17
N GLY A 152 -4.79 1.38 -12.14
CA GLY A 152 -5.31 0.01 -11.91
C GLY A 152 -4.23 -1.06 -12.00
N ASP A 153 -3.03 -0.71 -12.48
CA ASP A 153 -1.88 -1.61 -12.56
C ASP A 153 -0.58 -0.84 -12.30
N VAL A 154 0.51 -1.56 -12.10
CA VAL A 154 1.82 -0.95 -11.81
C VAL A 154 2.53 -0.40 -13.05
N GLY A 155 1.97 -0.57 -14.23
CA GLY A 155 2.51 -0.06 -15.50
C GLY A 155 3.83 -0.71 -15.96
N TYR A 156 4.30 -1.76 -15.30
CA TYR A 156 5.50 -2.52 -15.66
C TYR A 156 5.41 -3.98 -15.17
N ASP A 157 6.17 -4.85 -15.81
CA ASP A 157 6.30 -6.24 -15.37
C ASP A 157 7.14 -6.31 -14.08
N LEU A 158 6.52 -6.77 -13.01
CA LEU A 158 7.16 -6.92 -11.70
C LEU A 158 8.27 -7.97 -11.67
N GLY A 159 8.36 -8.85 -12.69
CA GLY A 159 9.40 -9.87 -12.82
C GLY A 159 10.83 -9.33 -13.06
N THR A 160 10.98 -8.06 -13.45
CA THR A 160 12.29 -7.47 -13.78
C THR A 160 13.27 -7.37 -12.61
N ARG A 161 12.85 -7.64 -11.38
CA ARG A 161 13.68 -7.62 -10.16
C ARG A 161 13.85 -8.99 -9.51
N GLY A 162 13.64 -10.08 -10.26
CA GLY A 162 13.66 -11.44 -9.70
C GLY A 162 12.42 -11.78 -8.87
N LEU A 163 11.38 -10.94 -8.96
CA LEU A 163 10.06 -11.22 -8.44
C LEU A 163 9.25 -12.01 -9.48
N ASP A 164 8.13 -12.58 -9.05
CA ASP A 164 7.16 -13.14 -9.98
C ASP A 164 6.69 -12.07 -10.97
N SER A 165 6.47 -12.42 -12.22
CA SER A 165 5.94 -11.49 -13.21
C SER A 165 4.49 -11.13 -12.92
N GLY A 166 4.05 -9.95 -13.35
CA GLY A 166 2.67 -9.52 -13.17
C GLY A 166 2.49 -8.00 -13.13
N ASN A 167 1.24 -7.57 -12.98
CA ASN A 167 0.86 -6.16 -13.08
C ASN A 167 0.20 -5.59 -11.81
N ILE A 168 0.17 -6.35 -10.71
CA ILE A 168 -0.44 -5.92 -9.44
C ILE A 168 0.49 -6.23 -8.26
N TRP A 169 0.41 -5.43 -7.20
CA TRP A 169 1.08 -5.74 -5.93
C TRP A 169 0.50 -6.98 -5.29
N LEU A 170 1.36 -7.84 -4.73
CA LEU A 170 0.95 -9.16 -4.24
C LEU A 170 -0.09 -9.08 -3.12
N VAL A 171 0.03 -8.11 -2.22
CA VAL A 171 -0.94 -7.90 -1.15
C VAL A 171 -2.33 -7.57 -1.69
N GLN A 172 -2.42 -6.82 -2.79
CA GLN A 172 -3.69 -6.53 -3.47
C GLN A 172 -4.25 -7.76 -4.17
N LEU A 173 -3.41 -8.54 -4.85
CA LEU A 173 -3.82 -9.77 -5.54
C LEU A 173 -4.45 -10.78 -4.57
N LEU A 174 -3.84 -10.97 -3.40
CA LEU A 174 -4.27 -11.95 -2.40
C LEU A 174 -5.37 -11.46 -1.47
N ALA A 175 -5.70 -10.17 -1.53
CA ALA A 175 -6.75 -9.57 -0.70
C ALA A 175 -8.15 -9.91 -1.21
N ARG A 176 -9.07 -10.18 -0.26
CA ARG A 176 -10.50 -10.37 -0.48
C ARG A 176 -11.33 -9.18 0.04
N VAL A 177 -10.66 -8.07 0.28
CA VAL A 177 -11.23 -6.81 0.74
C VAL A 177 -10.70 -5.69 -0.14
N PRO A 178 -11.39 -4.53 -0.25
CA PRO A 178 -10.86 -3.39 -0.98
C PRO A 178 -9.51 -2.96 -0.42
N TRP A 179 -8.51 -2.88 -1.29
CA TRP A 179 -7.14 -2.55 -0.93
C TRP A 179 -6.60 -1.39 -1.77
N ILE A 180 -6.19 -0.33 -1.10
CA ILE A 180 -5.58 0.83 -1.74
C ILE A 180 -4.09 0.85 -1.39
N TYR A 181 -3.26 0.78 -2.42
CA TYR A 181 -1.81 0.87 -2.26
C TYR A 181 -1.37 2.29 -2.58
N ASN A 182 -0.68 2.93 -1.66
CA ASN A 182 -0.29 4.33 -1.76
C ASN A 182 1.22 4.46 -1.85
N GLU A 183 1.69 5.19 -2.84
CA GLU A 183 3.07 5.63 -2.98
C GLU A 183 3.15 7.14 -2.78
N ALA A 184 3.98 7.60 -1.87
CA ALA A 184 4.38 9.00 -1.83
C ALA A 184 5.54 9.21 -2.80
N GLY A 185 5.43 10.22 -3.65
CA GLY A 185 6.40 10.44 -4.72
C GLY A 185 7.77 10.90 -4.25
N GLY A 186 8.72 10.77 -5.14
CA GLY A 186 10.10 11.15 -4.92
C GLY A 186 10.49 12.48 -5.55
N ASN A 187 11.56 13.06 -5.07
CA ASN A 187 12.23 14.20 -5.67
C ASN A 187 13.70 13.88 -5.95
N SER A 188 14.39 14.76 -6.65
CA SER A 188 15.79 14.63 -7.01
C SER A 188 16.78 14.90 -5.86
N ALA A 189 16.30 15.15 -4.65
CA ALA A 189 17.12 15.60 -3.53
C ALA A 189 17.85 14.48 -2.76
N GLY A 190 17.92 13.29 -3.31
CA GLY A 190 18.64 12.17 -2.71
C GLY A 190 17.77 11.25 -1.87
N ARG A 191 18.39 10.38 -1.06
CA ARG A 191 17.74 9.30 -0.30
C ARG A 191 17.14 9.75 1.04
N ALA A 192 16.98 11.03 1.27
CA ALA A 192 16.38 11.53 2.50
C ALA A 192 14.90 11.21 2.53
N GLY A 193 14.41 10.66 3.63
CA GLY A 193 13.01 10.33 3.84
C GLY A 193 12.08 11.55 3.82
N LEU A 194 10.79 11.33 3.95
CA LEU A 194 9.79 12.39 4.08
C LEU A 194 10.11 13.27 5.29
N SER A 195 10.05 14.58 5.10
CA SER A 195 10.12 15.53 6.22
C SER A 195 8.96 15.30 7.20
N ALA A 196 9.09 15.75 8.44
CA ALA A 196 7.99 15.67 9.41
C ALA A 196 6.71 16.37 8.89
N ALA A 197 6.86 17.47 8.17
CA ALA A 197 5.74 18.18 7.56
C ALA A 197 5.09 17.38 6.41
N ASP A 198 5.88 16.69 5.59
CA ASP A 198 5.35 15.87 4.50
C ASP A 198 4.68 14.60 5.05
N LYS A 199 5.25 13.97 6.09
CA LYS A 199 4.61 12.85 6.80
C LYS A 199 3.24 13.24 7.36
N ALA A 200 3.12 14.42 7.96
CA ALA A 200 1.86 14.95 8.46
C ALA A 200 0.84 15.14 7.33
N LYS A 201 1.21 15.80 6.23
CA LYS A 201 0.34 16.00 5.07
C LYS A 201 -0.10 14.67 4.43
N TYR A 202 0.82 13.73 4.32
CA TYR A 202 0.51 12.40 3.79
C TYR A 202 -0.50 11.69 4.71
N ALA A 203 -0.25 11.68 6.02
CA ALA A 203 -1.18 11.12 7.00
C ALA A 203 -2.55 11.80 6.93
N ASP A 204 -2.62 13.13 6.88
CA ASP A 204 -3.88 13.89 6.75
C ASP A 204 -4.66 13.48 5.49
N GLY A 205 -3.98 13.32 4.37
CA GLY A 205 -4.57 12.86 3.13
C GLY A 205 -5.15 11.43 3.23
N LEU A 206 -4.41 10.52 3.87
CA LEU A 206 -4.85 9.14 4.10
C LEU A 206 -6.05 9.07 5.05
N ILE A 207 -6.03 9.84 6.14
CA ILE A 207 -7.12 9.91 7.13
C ILE A 207 -8.40 10.43 6.47
N ALA A 208 -8.32 11.59 5.80
CA ALA A 208 -9.46 12.16 5.08
C ALA A 208 -10.03 11.18 4.03
N SER A 209 -9.15 10.38 3.41
CA SER A 209 -9.58 9.35 2.45
C SER A 209 -10.36 8.23 3.13
N VAL A 210 -9.87 7.72 4.25
CA VAL A 210 -10.56 6.66 5.02
C VAL A 210 -11.92 7.14 5.49
N GLU A 211 -12.01 8.33 6.08
CA GLU A 211 -13.25 8.93 6.56
C GLU A 211 -14.27 9.13 5.44
N ALA A 212 -13.82 9.51 4.25
CA ALA A 212 -14.69 9.66 3.07
C ALA A 212 -15.14 8.31 2.47
N CYS A 213 -14.29 7.26 2.54
CA CYS A 213 -14.63 5.91 2.06
C CYS A 213 -15.59 5.17 2.98
N ILE A 214 -15.39 5.28 4.28
CA ILE A 214 -16.12 4.53 5.33
C ILE A 214 -16.57 5.49 6.43
N PRO A 215 -17.52 6.39 6.17
CA PRO A 215 -18.00 7.32 7.18
C PRO A 215 -18.64 6.57 8.36
N LEU A 216 -18.26 6.96 9.58
CA LEU A 216 -18.89 6.41 10.79
C LEU A 216 -20.33 6.91 10.91
N PRO A 217 -21.25 6.10 11.48
CA PRO A 217 -22.60 6.55 11.81
C PRO A 217 -22.53 7.79 12.74
N ARG A 218 -23.34 8.77 12.43
CA ARG A 218 -23.53 9.95 13.30
C ARG A 218 -24.45 9.62 14.44
#